data_2b1fa3ddeebebd005a5b48275b8321cd
#
_entry.id   2b1fa3ddeebebd005a5b48275b8321cd
#
_cell.length_a   1.000
_cell.length_b   1.000
_cell.length_c   1.000
_cell.angle_alpha   90.00
_cell.angle_beta   90.00
_cell.angle_gamma   90.00
#
_symmetry.space_group_name_H-M   'P 1'
#
loop_
_entity.id
_entity.type
_entity.pdbx_description
1 polymer ?
#
loop_
_entity_poly.entity_id
_entity_poly.type
_entity_poly.pdbx_seq_one_letter_code
_entity_poly.pdbx_strand_id
1 'polypeptide(L)'
;QHAYVRRQRQMCIRDREKGIKIIPISKFTKFEEILGGRVKTLHPIIHAGILAKSKKDLDKLKNKKYSLIDMVVVNLYPFEKTIAKKTCSFSLAIENIDIGGPTLLRASAKNHQRVTVLTDPLDYDQVLDEIENKGNVQPKTRLRLATKVYSLVSKYDSLIANYLNKSTKRSSGLMDENISIDAKELSKLRYGENPHQKAKLYEITNPHLTKFEYTQLSGKALSFNNLVDTESAFSCVEQFDMPSCVIVKH
;
A
#
# COMPACT_ATOMS: atom_id res chain seq x y z
N GLN A 1 -18.76 13.63 -2.60
CA GLN A 1 -18.55 13.63 -4.08
C GLN A 1 -17.85 14.89 -4.59
N HIS A 2 -18.26 16.10 -4.17
CA HIS A 2 -17.68 17.36 -4.68
C HIS A 2 -16.21 17.62 -4.33
N ALA A 3 -15.72 17.15 -3.19
CA ALA A 3 -14.35 17.44 -2.75
C ALA A 3 -13.28 16.68 -3.56
N TYR A 4 -13.60 15.49 -4.03
CA TYR A 4 -12.65 14.64 -4.78
C TYR A 4 -12.51 15.08 -6.25
N VAL A 5 -13.62 15.32 -6.91
CA VAL A 5 -13.62 15.91 -8.28
C VAL A 5 -12.90 17.26 -8.29
N ARG A 6 -13.04 18.06 -7.23
CA ARG A 6 -12.26 19.29 -7.04
C ARG A 6 -10.75 19.05 -6.97
N ARG A 7 -10.26 18.02 -6.28
CA ARG A 7 -8.79 17.75 -6.17
C ARG A 7 -8.15 17.38 -7.51
N GLN A 8 -8.77 16.50 -8.30
CA GLN A 8 -8.25 16.17 -9.64
C GLN A 8 -8.28 17.37 -10.57
N ARG A 9 -9.36 18.15 -10.52
CA ARG A 9 -9.47 19.40 -11.27
C ARG A 9 -8.39 20.41 -10.87
N GLN A 10 -8.11 20.51 -9.58
CA GLN A 10 -7.05 21.38 -9.05
C GLN A 10 -5.65 20.95 -9.48
N MET A 11 -5.33 19.65 -9.48
CA MET A 11 -4.05 19.15 -9.97
C MET A 11 -3.85 19.48 -11.45
N CYS A 12 -4.86 19.23 -12.29
CA CYS A 12 -4.80 19.57 -13.72
C CYS A 12 -4.66 21.07 -13.96
N ILE A 13 -5.29 21.92 -13.14
CA ILE A 13 -5.15 23.38 -13.23
C ILE A 13 -3.73 23.76 -12.86
N ARG A 14 -3.23 23.33 -11.70
CA ARG A 14 -1.87 23.61 -11.22
C ARG A 14 -0.79 23.23 -12.24
N ASP A 15 -0.88 22.04 -12.81
CA ASP A 15 0.12 21.52 -13.74
C ASP A 15 0.09 22.31 -15.06
N ARG A 16 -1.10 22.72 -15.50
CA ARG A 16 -1.26 23.59 -16.68
C ARG A 16 -0.68 24.99 -16.45
N GLU A 17 -0.89 25.56 -15.25
CA GLU A 17 -0.31 26.84 -14.85
C GLU A 17 1.22 26.80 -14.82
N LYS A 18 1.81 25.63 -14.57
CA LYS A 18 3.26 25.38 -14.66
C LYS A 18 3.74 25.05 -16.08
N GLY A 19 2.90 25.19 -17.10
CA GLY A 19 3.27 24.92 -18.48
C GLY A 19 3.33 23.43 -18.85
N ILE A 20 2.91 22.51 -17.97
CA ILE A 20 2.92 21.08 -18.25
C ILE A 20 1.74 20.74 -19.18
N LYS A 21 2.02 20.08 -20.30
CA LYS A 21 1.00 19.62 -21.24
C LYS A 21 0.18 18.49 -20.63
N ILE A 22 -1.09 18.72 -20.45
CA ILE A 22 -2.04 17.77 -19.86
C ILE A 22 -3.01 17.29 -20.92
N ILE A 23 -3.25 15.99 -20.97
CA ILE A 23 -4.28 15.35 -21.77
C ILE A 23 -5.32 14.78 -20.80
N PRO A 24 -6.54 15.36 -20.71
CA PRO A 24 -7.62 14.78 -19.91
C PRO A 24 -7.92 13.35 -20.36
N ILE A 25 -8.23 12.49 -19.38
CA ILE A 25 -8.48 11.07 -19.67
C ILE A 25 -9.66 10.86 -20.64
N SER A 26 -10.70 11.70 -20.56
CA SER A 26 -11.83 11.68 -21.49
C SER A 26 -11.42 11.99 -22.94
N LYS A 27 -10.43 12.89 -23.13
CA LYS A 27 -9.86 13.14 -24.47
C LYS A 27 -9.01 11.98 -24.96
N PHE A 28 -8.27 11.33 -24.03
CA PHE A 28 -7.44 10.18 -24.36
C PHE A 28 -8.29 8.95 -24.76
N THR A 29 -9.33 8.67 -23.99
CA THR A 29 -10.21 7.52 -24.20
C THR A 29 -11.33 7.79 -25.21
N LYS A 30 -11.63 9.05 -25.49
CA LYS A 30 -12.84 9.51 -26.22
C LYS A 30 -14.14 9.04 -25.56
N PHE A 31 -14.10 8.86 -24.24
CA PHE A 31 -15.20 8.42 -23.43
C PHE A 31 -15.36 9.36 -22.24
N GLU A 32 -16.55 9.87 -22.00
CA GLU A 32 -16.84 10.73 -20.87
C GLU A 32 -16.87 9.93 -19.56
N GLU A 33 -16.52 10.57 -18.46
CA GLU A 33 -16.67 9.94 -17.17
C GLU A 33 -18.13 9.78 -16.80
N ILE A 34 -18.51 8.60 -16.32
CA ILE A 34 -19.89 8.29 -15.92
C ILE A 34 -19.93 7.84 -14.46
N LEU A 35 -21.15 7.74 -13.91
CA LEU A 35 -21.40 7.30 -12.54
C LEU A 35 -20.63 8.13 -11.50
N GLY A 36 -20.53 9.44 -11.70
CA GLY A 36 -19.86 10.36 -10.78
C GLY A 36 -18.33 10.12 -10.70
N GLY A 37 -17.74 9.63 -11.81
CA GLY A 37 -16.29 9.37 -11.91
C GLY A 37 -15.84 7.97 -11.46
N ARG A 38 -16.78 7.09 -11.08
CA ARG A 38 -16.43 5.68 -10.76
C ARG A 38 -15.93 4.92 -11.98
N VAL A 39 -16.41 5.29 -13.18
CA VAL A 39 -15.96 4.74 -14.47
C VAL A 39 -15.27 5.85 -15.26
N LYS A 40 -13.96 5.86 -15.22
CA LYS A 40 -13.10 6.87 -15.83
C LYS A 40 -11.85 6.26 -16.44
N THR A 41 -11.07 5.57 -15.62
CA THR A 41 -9.82 4.90 -16.02
C THR A 41 -10.02 3.42 -16.35
N LEU A 42 -11.18 2.84 -16.03
CA LEU A 42 -11.55 1.47 -16.36
C LEU A 42 -11.96 1.39 -17.84
N HIS A 43 -10.98 1.58 -18.73
CA HIS A 43 -11.24 1.65 -20.17
C HIS A 43 -10.23 0.76 -20.93
N PRO A 44 -10.68 -0.01 -21.94
CA PRO A 44 -9.82 -0.93 -22.69
C PRO A 44 -8.59 -0.26 -23.31
N ILE A 45 -8.69 0.97 -23.80
CA ILE A 45 -7.57 1.70 -24.41
C ILE A 45 -6.45 1.95 -23.39
N ILE A 46 -6.79 2.30 -22.15
CA ILE A 46 -5.81 2.53 -21.08
C ILE A 46 -5.10 1.23 -20.73
N HIS A 47 -5.87 0.17 -20.48
CA HIS A 47 -5.32 -1.12 -20.09
C HIS A 47 -4.54 -1.78 -21.24
N ALA A 48 -4.95 -1.59 -22.49
CA ALA A 48 -4.17 -2.01 -23.64
C ALA A 48 -2.83 -1.28 -23.72
N GLY A 49 -2.80 0.06 -23.51
CA GLY A 49 -1.57 0.84 -23.46
C GLY A 49 -0.60 0.41 -22.37
N ILE A 50 -1.14 -0.03 -21.21
CA ILE A 50 -0.34 -0.54 -20.09
C ILE A 50 0.12 -1.98 -20.33
N LEU A 51 -0.75 -2.89 -20.77
CA LEU A 51 -0.52 -4.34 -20.81
C LEU A 51 0.18 -4.85 -22.06
N ALA A 52 0.27 -4.07 -23.13
CA ALA A 52 1.01 -4.46 -24.34
C ALA A 52 2.49 -4.73 -23.99
N LYS A 53 3.01 -5.91 -24.38
CA LYS A 53 4.40 -6.31 -24.11
C LYS A 53 5.14 -6.89 -25.29
N SER A 54 4.48 -7.63 -26.15
CA SER A 54 5.08 -8.26 -27.32
C SER A 54 5.13 -7.32 -28.53
N LYS A 55 6.05 -7.55 -29.46
CA LYS A 55 6.10 -6.79 -30.72
C LYS A 55 4.74 -6.81 -31.42
N LYS A 56 4.08 -7.98 -31.46
CA LYS A 56 2.73 -8.14 -32.02
C LYS A 56 1.69 -7.25 -31.35
N ASP A 57 1.75 -7.12 -30.01
CA ASP A 57 0.84 -6.23 -29.27
C ASP A 57 1.09 -4.77 -29.62
N LEU A 58 2.37 -4.37 -29.66
CA LEU A 58 2.78 -2.99 -29.97
C LEU A 58 2.34 -2.60 -31.39
N ASP A 59 2.56 -3.48 -32.38
CA ASP A 59 2.13 -3.26 -33.77
C ASP A 59 0.60 -3.16 -33.86
N LYS A 60 -0.13 -4.01 -33.13
CA LYS A 60 -1.60 -3.97 -33.09
C LYS A 60 -2.13 -2.65 -32.51
N LEU A 61 -1.51 -2.14 -31.44
CA LEU A 61 -1.88 -0.85 -30.85
C LEU A 61 -1.56 0.30 -31.81
N LYS A 62 -0.39 0.27 -32.44
CA LYS A 62 0.03 1.25 -33.44
C LYS A 62 -0.97 1.34 -34.60
N ASN A 63 -1.37 0.18 -35.16
CA ASN A 63 -2.37 0.10 -36.21
C ASN A 63 -3.72 0.67 -35.82
N LYS A 64 -4.10 0.54 -34.53
CA LYS A 64 -5.32 1.13 -33.96
C LYS A 64 -5.15 2.59 -33.52
N LYS A 65 -3.95 3.16 -33.67
CA LYS A 65 -3.57 4.50 -33.18
C LYS A 65 -3.77 4.68 -31.67
N TYR A 66 -3.58 3.61 -30.91
CA TYR A 66 -3.62 3.66 -29.44
C TYR A 66 -2.22 3.95 -28.89
N SER A 67 -2.14 4.86 -27.94
CA SER A 67 -0.88 5.24 -27.30
C SER A 67 -0.45 4.20 -26.27
N LEU A 68 0.86 4.00 -26.15
CA LEU A 68 1.46 3.25 -25.06
C LEU A 68 1.47 4.12 -23.79
N ILE A 69 1.44 3.47 -22.65
CA ILE A 69 1.60 4.08 -21.33
C ILE A 69 2.83 3.43 -20.70
N ASP A 70 3.88 4.22 -20.49
CA ASP A 70 5.19 3.74 -20.03
C ASP A 70 5.38 3.94 -18.52
N MET A 71 4.59 4.85 -17.94
CA MET A 71 4.62 5.12 -16.50
C MET A 71 3.20 5.32 -15.97
N VAL A 72 2.96 4.77 -14.79
CA VAL A 72 1.69 4.92 -14.05
C VAL A 72 2.01 5.36 -12.63
N VAL A 73 1.45 6.49 -12.23
CA VAL A 73 1.62 7.05 -10.87
C VAL A 73 0.24 7.15 -10.23
N VAL A 74 0.03 6.40 -9.16
CA VAL A 74 -1.26 6.33 -8.46
C VAL A 74 -1.04 6.28 -6.96
N ASN A 75 -1.69 7.18 -6.25
CA ASN A 75 -1.87 7.11 -4.81
C ASN A 75 -3.32 6.69 -4.53
N LEU A 76 -3.50 5.58 -3.82
CA LEU A 76 -4.83 5.08 -3.48
C LEU A 76 -5.57 6.05 -2.55
N TYR A 77 -6.89 5.97 -2.54
CA TYR A 77 -7.70 6.70 -1.58
C TYR A 77 -7.33 6.26 -0.16
N PRO A 78 -7.23 7.20 0.78
CA PRO A 78 -6.82 6.92 2.15
C PRO A 78 -7.97 6.27 2.93
N PHE A 79 -8.37 5.04 2.56
CA PHE A 79 -9.47 4.29 3.16
C PHE A 79 -9.29 4.18 4.68
N GLU A 80 -8.08 3.81 5.14
CA GLU A 80 -7.74 3.71 6.56
C GLU A 80 -8.03 5.01 7.33
N LYS A 81 -7.60 6.17 6.78
CA LYS A 81 -7.87 7.48 7.38
C LYS A 81 -9.36 7.85 7.34
N THR A 82 -10.10 7.30 6.39
CA THR A 82 -11.53 7.55 6.28
C THR A 82 -12.29 6.80 7.37
N ILE A 83 -12.02 5.52 7.53
CA ILE A 83 -12.70 4.68 8.53
C ILE A 83 -12.28 4.98 9.97
N ALA A 84 -11.10 5.58 10.18
CA ALA A 84 -10.63 6.02 11.49
C ALA A 84 -11.42 7.24 12.05
N LYS A 85 -12.16 7.97 11.22
CA LYS A 85 -12.95 9.12 11.66
C LYS A 85 -14.20 8.64 12.41
N LYS A 86 -14.44 9.18 13.60
CA LYS A 86 -15.66 8.89 14.40
C LYS A 86 -16.98 9.19 13.65
N THR A 87 -16.94 10.11 12.68
CA THR A 87 -18.08 10.52 11.84
C THR A 87 -18.23 9.68 10.56
N CYS A 88 -17.41 8.63 10.36
CA CYS A 88 -17.48 7.81 9.17
C CYS A 88 -18.72 6.90 9.22
N SER A 89 -19.67 7.13 8.32
CA SER A 89 -20.79 6.20 8.10
C SER A 89 -20.34 5.02 7.24
N PHE A 90 -21.06 3.90 7.33
CA PHE A 90 -20.83 2.72 6.48
C PHE A 90 -20.89 3.09 4.99
N SER A 91 -21.92 3.83 4.58
CA SER A 91 -22.06 4.31 3.17
C SER A 91 -20.88 5.17 2.72
N LEU A 92 -20.36 6.03 3.60
CA LEU A 92 -19.19 6.85 3.29
C LEU A 92 -17.93 5.99 3.15
N ALA A 93 -17.75 4.97 3.97
CA ALA A 93 -16.65 4.03 3.86
C ALA A 93 -16.70 3.30 2.51
N ILE A 94 -17.86 2.74 2.14
CA ILE A 94 -18.04 2.03 0.85
C ILE A 94 -17.74 2.96 -0.33
N GLU A 95 -18.20 4.21 -0.31
CA GLU A 95 -17.94 5.17 -1.39
C GLU A 95 -16.45 5.55 -1.52
N ASN A 96 -15.66 5.38 -0.45
CA ASN A 96 -14.23 5.63 -0.47
C ASN A 96 -13.38 4.40 -0.83
N ILE A 97 -13.98 3.30 -1.26
CA ILE A 97 -13.25 2.16 -1.83
C ILE A 97 -12.81 2.53 -3.25
N ASP A 98 -11.49 2.55 -3.46
CA ASP A 98 -10.91 2.83 -4.78
C ASP A 98 -10.91 1.56 -5.64
N ILE A 99 -11.55 1.63 -6.80
CA ILE A 99 -11.59 0.54 -7.79
C ILE A 99 -10.57 0.80 -8.90
N GLY A 100 -10.53 2.02 -9.41
CA GLY A 100 -9.70 2.38 -10.56
C GLY A 100 -8.21 2.38 -10.26
N GLY A 101 -7.82 2.88 -9.09
CA GLY A 101 -6.43 2.92 -8.64
C GLY A 101 -5.80 1.53 -8.55
N PRO A 102 -6.34 0.59 -7.75
CA PRO A 102 -5.84 -0.77 -7.66
C PRO A 102 -5.77 -1.49 -9.02
N THR A 103 -6.75 -1.28 -9.89
CA THR A 103 -6.78 -1.88 -11.22
C THR A 103 -5.63 -1.39 -12.10
N LEU A 104 -5.36 -0.07 -12.13
CA LEU A 104 -4.23 0.51 -12.84
C LEU A 104 -2.89 0.02 -12.27
N LEU A 105 -2.75 -0.02 -10.96
CA LEU A 105 -1.55 -0.47 -10.28
C LEU A 105 -1.24 -1.93 -10.60
N ARG A 106 -2.23 -2.81 -10.49
CA ARG A 106 -2.06 -4.25 -10.79
C ARG A 106 -1.70 -4.50 -12.25
N ALA A 107 -2.35 -3.80 -13.19
CA ALA A 107 -2.03 -3.90 -14.62
C ALA A 107 -0.58 -3.47 -14.90
N SER A 108 -0.14 -2.37 -14.31
CA SER A 108 1.21 -1.82 -14.49
C SER A 108 2.28 -2.72 -13.85
N ALA A 109 2.05 -3.18 -12.62
CA ALA A 109 2.95 -4.09 -11.93
C ALA A 109 3.11 -5.44 -12.66
N LYS A 110 2.02 -5.97 -13.23
CA LYS A 110 2.07 -7.19 -14.06
C LYS A 110 3.00 -7.01 -15.27
N ASN A 111 3.04 -5.82 -15.87
CA ASN A 111 3.88 -5.53 -17.04
C ASN A 111 5.13 -4.69 -16.66
N HIS A 112 5.71 -4.90 -15.47
CA HIS A 112 6.88 -4.17 -14.98
C HIS A 112 8.11 -4.26 -15.86
N GLN A 113 8.20 -5.24 -16.75
CA GLN A 113 9.28 -5.33 -17.74
C GLN A 113 9.32 -4.11 -18.66
N ARG A 114 8.17 -3.48 -18.93
CA ARG A 114 8.04 -2.29 -19.77
C ARG A 114 7.58 -1.06 -18.98
N VAL A 115 6.61 -1.22 -18.09
CA VAL A 115 5.93 -0.11 -17.41
C VAL A 115 6.54 0.16 -16.04
N THR A 116 6.85 1.42 -15.77
CA THR A 116 7.22 1.88 -14.43
C THR A 116 5.95 2.22 -13.64
N VAL A 117 5.81 1.69 -12.44
CA VAL A 117 4.66 1.97 -11.57
C VAL A 117 5.11 2.60 -10.26
N LEU A 118 4.50 3.71 -9.88
CA LEU A 118 4.81 4.47 -8.67
C LEU A 118 3.57 4.61 -7.79
N THR A 119 3.73 4.31 -6.50
CA THR A 119 2.66 4.38 -5.48
C THR A 119 3.04 5.24 -4.29
N ASP A 120 4.28 5.67 -4.23
CA ASP A 120 4.84 6.38 -3.09
C ASP A 120 5.75 7.50 -3.57
N PRO A 121 5.54 8.75 -3.12
CA PRO A 121 6.40 9.87 -3.46
C PRO A 121 7.88 9.68 -3.10
N LEU A 122 8.19 8.85 -2.09
CA LEU A 122 9.56 8.55 -1.69
C LEU A 122 10.38 7.83 -2.78
N ASP A 123 9.72 7.26 -3.78
CA ASP A 123 10.38 6.60 -4.91
C ASP A 123 10.65 7.55 -6.09
N TYR A 124 10.16 8.79 -6.05
CA TYR A 124 10.23 9.71 -7.21
C TYR A 124 11.67 10.10 -7.54
N ASP A 125 12.46 10.48 -6.54
CA ASP A 125 13.83 10.96 -6.75
C ASP A 125 14.70 9.87 -7.38
N GLN A 126 14.61 8.63 -6.91
CA GLN A 126 15.34 7.51 -7.52
C GLN A 126 14.93 7.28 -8.98
N VAL A 127 13.64 7.37 -9.28
CA VAL A 127 13.14 7.14 -10.64
C VAL A 127 13.56 8.28 -11.57
N LEU A 128 13.53 9.53 -11.09
CA LEU A 128 13.98 10.69 -11.85
C LEU A 128 15.49 10.59 -12.14
N ASP A 129 16.30 10.28 -11.12
CA ASP A 129 17.75 10.09 -11.27
C ASP A 129 18.09 9.02 -12.32
N GLU A 130 17.37 7.88 -12.31
CA GLU A 130 17.58 6.82 -13.30
C GLU A 130 17.18 7.26 -14.72
N ILE A 131 16.12 8.05 -14.87
CA ILE A 131 15.69 8.59 -16.17
C ILE A 131 16.71 9.61 -16.68
N GLU A 132 17.17 10.54 -15.84
CA GLU A 132 18.12 11.59 -16.21
C GLU A 132 19.50 11.02 -16.56
N ASN A 133 20.02 10.10 -15.75
CA ASN A 133 21.39 9.59 -15.92
C ASN A 133 21.48 8.38 -16.86
N LYS A 134 20.41 7.60 -17.03
CA LYS A 134 20.42 6.35 -17.81
C LYS A 134 19.40 6.33 -18.96
N GLY A 135 18.62 7.39 -19.10
CA GLY A 135 17.56 7.50 -20.12
C GLY A 135 16.34 6.60 -19.89
N ASN A 136 16.36 5.75 -18.86
CA ASN A 136 15.25 4.84 -18.55
C ASN A 136 15.36 4.29 -17.11
N VAL A 137 14.22 3.92 -16.53
CA VAL A 137 14.17 3.23 -15.23
C VAL A 137 14.70 1.81 -15.38
N GLN A 138 15.58 1.40 -14.46
CA GLN A 138 16.25 0.11 -14.53
C GLN A 138 15.29 -1.06 -14.25
N PRO A 139 15.49 -2.24 -14.88
CA PRO A 139 14.62 -3.41 -14.66
C PRO A 139 14.49 -3.83 -13.19
N LYS A 140 15.60 -3.75 -12.43
CA LYS A 140 15.61 -4.06 -10.99
C LYS A 140 14.73 -3.10 -10.20
N THR A 141 14.76 -1.82 -10.53
CA THR A 141 13.92 -0.79 -9.91
C THR A 141 12.46 -1.01 -10.26
N ARG A 142 12.12 -1.28 -11.53
CA ARG A 142 10.75 -1.59 -11.93
C ARG A 142 10.19 -2.83 -11.21
N LEU A 143 11.00 -3.89 -11.05
CA LEU A 143 10.59 -5.08 -10.31
C LEU A 143 10.34 -4.76 -8.82
N ARG A 144 11.23 -3.99 -8.18
CA ARG A 144 11.05 -3.52 -6.80
C ARG A 144 9.74 -2.72 -6.63
N LEU A 145 9.49 -1.78 -7.54
CA LEU A 145 8.27 -0.98 -7.53
C LEU A 145 7.02 -1.84 -7.73
N ALA A 146 7.06 -2.82 -8.63
CA ALA A 146 5.96 -3.76 -8.84
C ALA A 146 5.67 -4.62 -7.60
N THR A 147 6.71 -5.07 -6.89
CA THR A 147 6.57 -5.77 -5.61
C THR A 147 5.89 -4.87 -4.57
N LYS A 148 6.31 -3.60 -4.48
CA LYS A 148 5.69 -2.62 -3.58
C LYS A 148 4.20 -2.41 -3.87
N VAL A 149 3.81 -2.41 -5.16
CA VAL A 149 2.40 -2.34 -5.57
C VAL A 149 1.59 -3.50 -5.03
N TYR A 150 2.05 -4.75 -5.21
CA TYR A 150 1.30 -5.91 -4.73
C TYR A 150 1.19 -5.93 -3.20
N SER A 151 2.24 -5.54 -2.49
CA SER A 151 2.19 -5.37 -1.02
C SER A 151 1.17 -4.31 -0.60
N LEU A 152 1.15 -3.16 -1.28
CA LEU A 152 0.20 -2.08 -0.99
C LEU A 152 -1.25 -2.50 -1.26
N VAL A 153 -1.52 -3.14 -2.40
CA VAL A 153 -2.88 -3.57 -2.77
C VAL A 153 -3.37 -4.67 -1.84
N SER A 154 -2.51 -5.63 -1.48
CA SER A 154 -2.86 -6.68 -0.50
C SER A 154 -3.26 -6.08 0.85
N LYS A 155 -2.48 -5.12 1.36
CA LYS A 155 -2.81 -4.41 2.60
C LYS A 155 -4.13 -3.63 2.47
N TYR A 156 -4.34 -2.95 1.35
CA TYR A 156 -5.55 -2.18 1.07
C TYR A 156 -6.79 -3.08 1.07
N ASP A 157 -6.74 -4.21 0.36
CA ASP A 157 -7.83 -5.18 0.29
C ASP A 157 -8.11 -5.82 1.66
N SER A 158 -7.06 -6.14 2.43
CA SER A 158 -7.19 -6.67 3.80
C SER A 158 -7.88 -5.67 4.74
N LEU A 159 -7.56 -4.39 4.65
CA LEU A 159 -8.23 -3.36 5.44
C LEU A 159 -9.72 -3.25 5.12
N ILE A 160 -10.09 -3.34 3.83
CA ILE A 160 -11.48 -3.32 3.39
C ILE A 160 -12.21 -4.56 3.91
N ALA A 161 -11.63 -5.75 3.72
CA ALA A 161 -12.22 -7.01 4.17
C ALA A 161 -12.45 -7.01 5.69
N ASN A 162 -11.46 -6.56 6.47
CA ASN A 162 -11.58 -6.46 7.92
C ASN A 162 -12.67 -5.46 8.36
N TYR A 163 -12.79 -4.33 7.67
CA TYR A 163 -13.84 -3.36 7.95
C TYR A 163 -15.24 -3.92 7.67
N LEU A 164 -15.43 -4.59 6.53
CA LEU A 164 -16.69 -5.21 6.14
C LEU A 164 -17.08 -6.34 7.10
N ASN A 165 -16.14 -7.22 7.48
CA ASN A 165 -16.36 -8.28 8.44
C ASN A 165 -16.85 -7.74 9.80
N LYS A 166 -16.22 -6.68 10.32
CA LYS A 166 -16.67 -6.04 11.56
C LYS A 166 -18.10 -5.49 11.47
N SER A 167 -18.48 -4.99 10.28
CA SER A 167 -19.80 -4.41 10.06
C SER A 167 -20.91 -5.49 9.96
N THR A 168 -20.59 -6.71 9.55
CA THR A 168 -21.54 -7.83 9.43
C THR A 168 -21.69 -8.62 10.74
N LYS A 169 -20.66 -8.66 11.59
CA LYS A 169 -20.60 -9.51 12.80
C LYS A 169 -21.24 -8.91 14.06
N ARG A 170 -22.04 -7.86 13.98
CA ARG A 170 -22.73 -7.29 15.15
C ARG A 170 -23.59 -8.26 15.96
N SER A 171 -23.75 -9.51 15.51
CA SER A 171 -24.70 -10.47 16.09
C SER A 171 -24.20 -11.90 16.31
N SER A 172 -23.01 -12.33 15.90
CA SER A 172 -22.73 -13.78 15.92
C SER A 172 -21.65 -14.27 16.91
N GLY A 173 -20.81 -13.39 17.47
CA GLY A 173 -19.76 -13.83 18.42
C GLY A 173 -18.76 -14.86 17.87
N LEU A 174 -18.87 -15.25 16.60
CA LEU A 174 -18.03 -16.24 15.96
C LEU A 174 -16.66 -15.65 15.61
N MET A 175 -15.60 -16.42 15.83
CA MET A 175 -14.24 -16.08 15.36
C MET A 175 -14.22 -16.04 13.83
N ASP A 176 -13.32 -15.21 13.28
CA ASP A 176 -13.09 -15.13 11.85
C ASP A 176 -12.50 -16.46 11.34
N GLU A 177 -13.08 -17.02 10.26
CA GLU A 177 -12.54 -18.20 9.60
C GLU A 177 -11.18 -17.92 8.94
N ASN A 178 -10.95 -16.66 8.56
CA ASN A 178 -9.70 -16.21 7.96
C ASN A 178 -9.18 -14.99 8.69
N ILE A 179 -7.92 -15.04 9.11
CA ILE A 179 -7.21 -13.92 9.75
C ILE A 179 -6.11 -13.46 8.81
N SER A 180 -6.08 -12.15 8.52
CA SER A 180 -4.99 -11.50 7.79
C SER A 180 -4.20 -10.64 8.77
N ILE A 181 -2.90 -10.92 8.89
CA ILE A 181 -1.98 -10.18 9.76
C ILE A 181 -1.05 -9.34 8.88
N ASP A 182 -1.10 -8.02 9.04
CA ASP A 182 -0.15 -7.10 8.45
C ASP A 182 0.88 -6.69 9.51
N ALA A 183 2.15 -6.99 9.24
CA ALA A 183 3.23 -6.76 10.17
C ALA A 183 4.41 -6.07 9.48
N LYS A 184 4.96 -5.04 10.12
CA LYS A 184 6.11 -4.27 9.66
C LYS A 184 7.36 -4.66 10.42
N GLU A 185 8.47 -4.91 9.71
CA GLU A 185 9.77 -5.14 10.35
C GLU A 185 10.18 -3.91 11.19
N LEU A 186 10.40 -4.13 12.49
CA LEU A 186 10.95 -3.13 13.41
C LEU A 186 12.48 -3.23 13.48
N SER A 187 13.00 -4.44 13.70
CA SER A 187 14.42 -4.64 13.85
C SER A 187 14.85 -6.07 13.53
N LYS A 188 16.14 -6.22 13.20
CA LYS A 188 16.79 -7.52 13.16
C LYS A 188 17.29 -7.85 14.57
N LEU A 189 17.04 -9.09 15.00
CA LEU A 189 17.55 -9.57 16.27
C LEU A 189 18.94 -10.19 16.08
N ARG A 190 19.69 -10.27 17.17
CA ARG A 190 21.05 -10.82 17.17
C ARG A 190 21.07 -12.28 16.75
N TYR A 191 20.12 -13.08 17.25
CA TYR A 191 19.84 -14.47 16.86
C TYR A 191 18.40 -14.85 17.29
N GLY A 192 17.91 -16.00 16.85
CA GLY A 192 16.61 -16.55 17.23
C GLY A 192 16.63 -17.23 18.59
N GLU A 193 15.85 -18.30 18.74
CA GLU A 193 15.86 -19.13 19.95
C GLU A 193 17.25 -19.77 20.15
N ASN A 194 17.88 -20.22 19.08
CA ASN A 194 19.24 -20.77 19.08
C ASN A 194 20.23 -19.83 18.35
N PRO A 195 21.53 -19.84 18.74
CA PRO A 195 22.52 -18.90 18.22
C PRO A 195 22.71 -18.90 16.68
N HIS A 196 22.47 -20.03 16.03
CA HIS A 196 22.57 -20.16 14.57
C HIS A 196 21.34 -19.69 13.78
N GLN A 197 20.26 -19.42 14.46
CA GLN A 197 19.00 -18.98 13.83
C GLN A 197 18.99 -17.48 13.62
N LYS A 198 18.42 -17.05 12.48
CA LYS A 198 18.13 -15.64 12.22
C LYS A 198 16.73 -15.30 12.72
N ALA A 199 16.59 -14.14 13.35
CA ALA A 199 15.30 -13.65 13.81
C ALA A 199 15.10 -12.17 13.50
N LYS A 200 13.84 -11.76 13.43
CA LYS A 200 13.42 -10.39 13.25
C LYS A 200 12.22 -10.11 14.13
N LEU A 201 12.14 -8.89 14.61
CA LEU A 201 10.98 -8.37 15.32
C LEU A 201 10.07 -7.63 14.32
N TYR A 202 8.78 -7.93 14.37
CA TYR A 202 7.76 -7.27 13.57
C TYR A 202 6.72 -6.62 14.48
N GLU A 203 6.28 -5.45 14.11
CA GLU A 203 5.12 -4.79 14.70
C GLU A 203 3.88 -5.14 13.90
N ILE A 204 2.85 -5.66 14.55
CA ILE A 204 1.53 -5.86 13.94
C ILE A 204 0.84 -4.50 13.83
N THR A 205 0.49 -4.09 12.60
CA THR A 205 -0.17 -2.81 12.33
C THR A 205 -1.68 -2.88 12.62
N ASN A 206 -2.05 -3.28 13.83
CA ASN A 206 -3.44 -3.27 14.27
C ASN A 206 -3.61 -2.30 15.44
N PRO A 207 -4.36 -1.18 15.28
CA PRO A 207 -4.53 -0.18 16.32
C PRO A 207 -5.31 -0.68 17.56
N HIS A 208 -5.89 -1.87 17.52
CA HIS A 208 -6.66 -2.47 18.61
C HIS A 208 -5.87 -3.50 19.43
N LEU A 209 -4.62 -3.78 19.06
CA LEU A 209 -3.75 -4.65 19.85
C LEU A 209 -2.94 -3.81 20.81
N THR A 210 -2.89 -4.24 22.07
CA THR A 210 -1.97 -3.68 23.05
C THR A 210 -0.55 -3.94 22.59
N LYS A 211 0.24 -2.88 22.49
CA LYS A 211 1.65 -2.97 22.11
C LYS A 211 2.49 -3.12 23.36
N PHE A 212 3.40 -4.06 23.36
CA PHE A 212 4.49 -4.09 24.32
C PHE A 212 5.53 -3.05 23.88
N GLU A 213 5.56 -1.91 24.56
CA GLU A 213 6.50 -0.83 24.28
C GLU A 213 7.71 -0.95 25.20
N TYR A 214 8.90 -0.96 24.63
CA TYR A 214 10.15 -0.92 25.38
C TYR A 214 11.17 0.00 24.72
N THR A 215 12.09 0.50 25.51
CA THR A 215 13.22 1.30 25.01
C THR A 215 14.52 0.69 25.51
N GLN A 216 15.37 0.23 24.58
CA GLN A 216 16.70 -0.21 24.92
C GLN A 216 17.63 1.00 25.09
N LEU A 217 18.07 1.28 26.34
CA LEU A 217 18.92 2.43 26.64
C LEU A 217 20.40 2.16 26.34
N SER A 218 20.85 0.90 26.44
CA SER A 218 22.25 0.53 26.21
C SER A 218 22.41 -0.97 25.97
N GLY A 219 23.61 -1.41 25.67
CA GLY A 219 23.95 -2.83 25.54
C GLY A 219 23.93 -3.36 24.09
N LYS A 220 24.14 -4.67 23.95
CA LYS A 220 24.14 -5.36 22.64
C LYS A 220 22.72 -5.47 22.06
N ALA A 221 22.61 -5.62 20.74
CA ALA A 221 21.33 -5.91 20.10
C ALA A 221 20.64 -7.11 20.77
N LEU A 222 19.31 -6.99 20.95
CA LEU A 222 18.52 -8.02 21.61
C LEU A 222 18.46 -9.32 20.78
N SER A 223 18.39 -10.45 21.46
CA SER A 223 18.04 -11.75 20.89
C SER A 223 16.55 -12.04 21.05
N PHE A 224 16.06 -13.07 20.39
CA PHE A 224 14.70 -13.58 20.61
C PHE A 224 14.44 -13.88 22.08
N ASN A 225 15.35 -14.62 22.73
CA ASN A 225 15.22 -14.98 24.14
C ASN A 225 15.14 -13.74 25.06
N ASN A 226 15.95 -12.70 24.79
CA ASN A 226 15.87 -11.47 25.59
C ASN A 226 14.47 -10.82 25.50
N LEU A 227 13.83 -10.83 24.34
CA LEU A 227 12.48 -10.28 24.18
C LEU A 227 11.44 -11.12 24.90
N VAL A 228 11.51 -12.45 24.78
CA VAL A 228 10.59 -13.37 25.46
C VAL A 228 10.73 -13.24 26.97
N ASP A 229 11.95 -13.23 27.51
CA ASP A 229 12.20 -13.07 28.94
C ASP A 229 11.70 -11.71 29.46
N THR A 230 11.93 -10.64 28.69
CA THR A 230 11.47 -9.29 29.04
C THR A 230 9.95 -9.20 29.07
N GLU A 231 9.29 -9.74 28.05
CA GLU A 231 7.82 -9.77 27.97
C GLU A 231 7.22 -10.59 29.12
N SER A 232 7.77 -11.76 29.40
CA SER A 232 7.33 -12.63 30.49
C SER A 232 7.52 -11.96 31.86
N ALA A 233 8.65 -11.29 32.08
CA ALA A 233 8.92 -10.56 33.31
C ALA A 233 7.93 -9.39 33.49
N PHE A 234 7.67 -8.65 32.41
CA PHE A 234 6.73 -7.52 32.42
C PHE A 234 5.31 -8.00 32.71
N SER A 235 4.83 -9.02 32.00
CA SER A 235 3.50 -9.60 32.19
C SER A 235 3.30 -10.16 33.61
N CYS A 236 4.38 -10.68 34.22
CA CYS A 236 4.34 -11.16 35.58
C CYS A 236 4.23 -9.98 36.59
N VAL A 237 5.05 -8.94 36.45
CA VAL A 237 5.04 -7.82 37.40
C VAL A 237 3.77 -6.98 37.31
N GLU A 238 3.17 -6.89 36.12
CA GLU A 238 1.94 -6.13 35.88
C GLU A 238 0.70 -6.69 36.64
N GLN A 239 0.79 -7.93 37.14
CA GLN A 239 -0.30 -8.52 37.95
C GLN A 239 -0.37 -7.99 39.38
N PHE A 240 0.58 -7.18 39.81
CA PHE A 240 0.65 -6.68 41.19
C PHE A 240 0.30 -5.18 41.25
N ASP A 241 -0.62 -4.82 42.14
CA ASP A 241 -0.99 -3.42 42.38
C ASP A 241 0.05 -2.65 43.23
N MET A 242 0.90 -3.38 43.96
CA MET A 242 1.96 -2.81 44.81
C MET A 242 3.29 -2.75 44.02
N PRO A 243 4.20 -1.84 44.36
CA PRO A 243 5.56 -1.83 43.81
C PRO A 243 6.20 -3.22 43.92
N SER A 244 6.46 -3.85 42.79
CA SER A 244 6.92 -5.24 42.72
C SER A 244 8.14 -5.36 41.79
N CYS A 245 8.91 -6.40 41.98
CA CYS A 245 10.09 -6.69 41.18
C CYS A 245 10.07 -8.16 40.77
N VAL A 246 10.38 -8.40 39.48
CA VAL A 246 10.52 -9.75 38.91
C VAL A 246 11.95 -9.92 38.38
N ILE A 247 12.57 -11.02 38.77
CA ILE A 247 13.92 -11.42 38.31
C ILE A 247 13.77 -12.72 37.52
N VAL A 248 14.10 -12.66 36.23
CA VAL A 248 14.03 -13.81 35.33
C VAL A 248 15.47 -14.31 35.03
N LYS A 249 15.62 -15.61 35.10
CA LYS A 249 16.85 -16.30 34.66
C LYS A 249 16.49 -17.23 33.49
N HIS A 250 17.15 -17.03 32.38
CA HIS A 250 17.03 -17.89 31.21
C HIS A 250 17.94 -19.11 31.33
#